data_5c13dab04f7305d606fe071af74ffcb9
#
_entry.id   5c13dab04f7305d606fe071af74ffcb9
#
_cell.length_a   1.000
_cell.length_b   1.000
_cell.length_c   1.000
_cell.angle_alpha   90.00
_cell.angle_beta   90.00
_cell.angle_gamma   90.00
#
_symmetry.space_group_name_H-M   'P 1'
#
loop_
_entity.id
_entity.type
_entity.pdbx_description
1 polymer ?
#
loop_
_entity_poly.entity_id
_entity_poly.type
_entity_poly.pdbx_seq_one_letter_code
_entity_poly.pdbx_strand_id
1 'polypeptide(L)'
;NKTVYSDNLESVVSSWLSKGTTFLHVVDLDGAKAGRPMNIDSILKIRKSFPDIFIQIGGGIRSIETVNQYLANGINRIILGTKVLKDREFILSIDQAQRKSLAIDIAIKDGQLAGDGWETTANNDVGDFIDYFEQNGIELFVVTDINQDGMMQGINSESIEKILEFISCLLYTSPSPRDDPL
;
A
#
# COMPACT_ATOMS: atom_id res chain seq x y z
N ASN A 1 -18.63 11.08 5.97
CA ASN A 1 -19.44 11.23 4.74
C ASN A 1 -18.73 10.48 3.63
N LYS A 2 -19.43 9.55 2.94
CA LYS A 2 -18.89 8.86 1.76
C LYS A 2 -19.03 9.82 0.56
N THR A 3 -17.91 10.27 0.00
CA THR A 3 -17.91 11.05 -1.23
C THR A 3 -17.75 10.09 -2.40
N VAL A 4 -18.71 10.04 -3.31
CA VAL A 4 -18.64 9.27 -4.55
C VAL A 4 -18.25 10.23 -5.65
N TYR A 5 -17.05 10.07 -6.20
CA TYR A 5 -16.55 10.92 -7.28
C TYR A 5 -17.05 10.48 -8.66
N SER A 6 -17.28 9.20 -8.86
CA SER A 6 -17.84 8.61 -10.09
C SER A 6 -18.28 7.17 -9.84
N ASP A 7 -19.34 6.75 -10.52
CA ASP A 7 -19.76 5.35 -10.55
C ASP A 7 -19.01 4.53 -11.63
N ASN A 8 -18.22 5.21 -12.47
CA ASN A 8 -17.46 4.59 -13.55
C ASN A 8 -15.96 4.77 -13.36
N LEU A 9 -15.32 3.75 -12.79
CA LEU A 9 -13.88 3.74 -12.52
C LEU A 9 -13.03 3.89 -13.78
N GLU A 10 -13.45 3.31 -14.91
CA GLU A 10 -12.71 3.41 -16.18
C GLU A 10 -12.68 4.87 -16.69
N SER A 11 -13.77 5.62 -16.54
CA SER A 11 -13.79 7.03 -16.93
C SER A 11 -12.86 7.88 -16.06
N VAL A 12 -12.79 7.60 -14.76
CA VAL A 12 -11.87 8.27 -13.83
C VAL A 12 -10.42 8.00 -14.22
N VAL A 13 -10.08 6.73 -14.45
CA VAL A 13 -8.72 6.35 -14.88
C VAL A 13 -8.37 7.00 -16.21
N SER A 14 -9.28 6.97 -17.20
CA SER A 14 -9.07 7.63 -18.50
C SER A 14 -8.81 9.13 -18.36
N SER A 15 -9.52 9.80 -17.45
CA SER A 15 -9.31 11.22 -17.18
C SER A 15 -7.92 11.51 -16.64
N TRP A 16 -7.39 10.67 -15.76
CA TRP A 16 -6.03 10.83 -15.23
C TRP A 16 -4.96 10.50 -16.28
N LEU A 17 -5.17 9.44 -17.07
CA LEU A 17 -4.27 9.10 -18.17
C LEU A 17 -4.15 10.24 -19.19
N SER A 18 -5.24 10.91 -19.51
CA SER A 18 -5.23 12.07 -20.44
C SER A 18 -4.41 13.25 -19.88
N LYS A 19 -4.18 13.28 -18.57
CA LYS A 19 -3.31 14.26 -17.89
C LYS A 19 -1.86 13.77 -17.71
N GLY A 20 -1.51 12.60 -18.26
CA GLY A 20 -0.15 12.06 -18.23
C GLY A 20 0.16 11.10 -17.08
N THR A 21 -0.85 10.67 -16.31
CA THR A 21 -0.65 9.65 -15.26
C THR A 21 -0.20 8.33 -15.88
N THR A 22 0.87 7.74 -15.34
CA THR A 22 1.39 6.43 -15.75
C THR A 22 1.36 5.40 -14.63
N PHE A 23 0.99 5.83 -13.44
CA PHE A 23 1.01 5.04 -12.21
C PHE A 23 -0.31 5.22 -11.45
N LEU A 24 -0.94 4.11 -11.06
CA LEU A 24 -2.13 4.10 -10.20
C LEU A 24 -1.83 3.41 -8.88
N HIS A 25 -2.10 4.13 -7.79
CA HIS A 25 -2.22 3.54 -6.47
C HIS A 25 -3.71 3.29 -6.20
N VAL A 26 -4.08 2.04 -6.03
CA VAL A 26 -5.46 1.62 -5.77
C VAL A 26 -5.56 1.05 -4.36
N VAL A 27 -6.57 1.48 -3.61
CA VAL A 27 -6.83 0.94 -2.27
C VAL A 27 -8.25 0.36 -2.22
N ASP A 28 -8.36 -0.95 -1.98
CA ASP A 28 -9.62 -1.61 -1.71
C ASP A 28 -10.02 -1.37 -0.24
N LEU A 29 -10.68 -0.23 0.03
CA LEU A 29 -11.09 0.17 1.38
C LEU A 29 -12.11 -0.82 1.99
N ASP A 30 -13.03 -1.33 1.17
CA ASP A 30 -13.98 -2.35 1.61
C ASP A 30 -13.24 -3.65 1.93
N GLY A 31 -12.23 -4.00 1.12
CA GLY A 31 -11.34 -5.13 1.34
C GLY A 31 -10.51 -4.98 2.62
N ALA A 32 -9.96 -3.81 2.88
CA ALA A 32 -9.22 -3.52 4.11
C ALA A 32 -10.10 -3.77 5.35
N LYS A 33 -11.34 -3.29 5.31
CA LYS A 33 -12.33 -3.48 6.38
C LYS A 33 -12.78 -4.94 6.52
N ALA A 34 -13.03 -5.62 5.39
CA ALA A 34 -13.50 -7.01 5.38
C ALA A 34 -12.38 -8.04 5.64
N GLY A 35 -11.11 -7.63 5.54
CA GLY A 35 -9.95 -8.52 5.66
C GLY A 35 -9.74 -9.47 4.48
N ARG A 36 -10.40 -9.21 3.36
CA ARG A 36 -10.30 -9.94 2.10
C ARG A 36 -10.64 -9.02 0.94
N PRO A 37 -10.16 -9.26 -0.30
CA PRO A 37 -10.54 -8.43 -1.44
C PRO A 37 -12.06 -8.40 -1.64
N MET A 38 -12.60 -7.21 -1.83
CA MET A 38 -14.03 -6.99 -2.09
C MET A 38 -14.29 -6.44 -3.50
N ASN A 39 -13.30 -5.78 -4.11
CA ASN A 39 -13.43 -5.10 -5.40
C ASN A 39 -12.50 -5.67 -6.48
N ILE A 40 -12.09 -6.94 -6.35
CA ILE A 40 -11.09 -7.56 -7.24
C ILE A 40 -11.50 -7.51 -8.72
N ASP A 41 -12.77 -7.79 -9.04
CA ASP A 41 -13.25 -7.80 -10.42
C ASP A 41 -13.14 -6.42 -11.06
N SER A 42 -13.48 -5.36 -10.31
CA SER A 42 -13.36 -3.98 -10.77
C SER A 42 -11.91 -3.58 -11.01
N ILE A 43 -10.99 -4.00 -10.13
CA ILE A 43 -9.55 -3.74 -10.24
C ILE A 43 -8.96 -4.47 -11.46
N LEU A 44 -9.31 -5.73 -11.64
CA LEU A 44 -8.84 -6.51 -12.79
C LEU A 44 -9.44 -6.01 -14.12
N LYS A 45 -10.64 -5.44 -14.07
CA LYS A 45 -11.23 -4.76 -15.24
C LYS A 45 -10.41 -3.53 -15.63
N ILE A 46 -9.98 -2.70 -14.66
CA ILE A 46 -9.07 -1.58 -14.91
C ILE A 46 -7.78 -2.08 -15.55
N ARG A 47 -7.14 -3.12 -14.99
CA ARG A 47 -5.92 -3.71 -15.55
C ARG A 47 -6.09 -4.14 -17.01
N LYS A 48 -7.23 -4.77 -17.33
CA LYS A 48 -7.56 -5.23 -18.68
C LYS A 48 -7.79 -4.07 -19.65
N SER A 49 -8.48 -3.01 -19.20
CA SER A 49 -8.77 -1.83 -20.03
C SER A 49 -7.54 -0.95 -20.26
N PHE A 50 -6.57 -0.95 -19.33
CA PHE A 50 -5.38 -0.11 -19.38
C PHE A 50 -4.10 -0.95 -19.15
N PRO A 51 -3.66 -1.75 -20.15
CA PRO A 51 -2.56 -2.70 -20.01
C PRO A 51 -1.20 -2.06 -19.75
N ASP A 52 -0.98 -0.82 -20.16
CA ASP A 52 0.33 -0.16 -20.11
C ASP A 52 0.56 0.63 -18.81
N ILE A 53 -0.50 0.83 -18.00
CA ILE A 53 -0.36 1.59 -16.76
C ILE A 53 0.23 0.72 -15.66
N PHE A 54 1.11 1.30 -14.83
CA PHE A 54 1.57 0.63 -13.62
C PHE A 54 0.46 0.67 -12.55
N ILE A 55 0.03 -0.48 -12.04
CA ILE A 55 -0.97 -0.59 -10.98
C ILE A 55 -0.36 -1.17 -9.73
N GLN A 56 -0.49 -0.43 -8.65
CA GLN A 56 -0.17 -0.85 -7.29
C GLN A 56 -1.47 -0.96 -6.50
N ILE A 57 -1.64 -2.06 -5.76
CA ILE A 57 -2.88 -2.35 -5.02
C ILE A 57 -2.61 -2.64 -3.55
N GLY A 58 -3.40 -2.05 -2.66
CA GLY A 58 -3.49 -2.39 -1.24
C GLY A 58 -4.93 -2.60 -0.79
N GLY A 59 -5.09 -3.12 0.42
CA GLY A 59 -6.40 -3.35 1.05
C GLY A 59 -6.90 -4.79 0.97
N GLY A 60 -7.10 -5.41 2.14
CA GLY A 60 -7.69 -6.75 2.27
C GLY A 60 -6.81 -7.92 1.85
N ILE A 61 -5.54 -7.74 1.53
CA ILE A 61 -4.65 -8.79 1.04
C ILE A 61 -4.02 -9.52 2.23
N ARG A 62 -4.55 -10.70 2.56
CA ARG A 62 -4.16 -11.47 3.75
C ARG A 62 -3.84 -12.93 3.48
N SER A 63 -3.88 -13.38 2.22
CA SER A 63 -3.58 -14.75 1.82
C SER A 63 -2.68 -14.82 0.60
N ILE A 64 -1.93 -15.90 0.46
CA ILE A 64 -1.04 -16.15 -0.69
C ILE A 64 -1.84 -16.32 -1.99
N GLU A 65 -3.04 -16.88 -1.91
CA GLU A 65 -3.92 -17.05 -3.06
C GLU A 65 -4.29 -15.69 -3.66
N THR A 66 -4.58 -14.70 -2.78
CA THR A 66 -4.87 -13.33 -3.21
C THR A 66 -3.65 -12.68 -3.86
N VAL A 67 -2.46 -12.84 -3.27
CA VAL A 67 -1.20 -12.35 -3.86
C VAL A 67 -1.01 -12.94 -5.25
N ASN A 68 -1.09 -14.26 -5.36
CA ASN A 68 -0.92 -14.97 -6.63
C ASN A 68 -1.98 -14.55 -7.67
N GLN A 69 -3.23 -14.38 -7.24
CA GLN A 69 -4.31 -13.95 -8.13
C GLN A 69 -4.04 -12.57 -8.74
N TYR A 70 -3.63 -11.59 -7.94
CA TYR A 70 -3.31 -10.27 -8.45
C TYR A 70 -2.09 -10.28 -9.39
N LEU A 71 -0.99 -10.93 -8.98
CA LEU A 71 0.22 -11.01 -9.81
C LEU A 71 -0.01 -11.74 -11.12
N ALA A 72 -0.72 -12.89 -11.10
CA ALA A 72 -1.07 -13.65 -12.31
C ALA A 72 -1.96 -12.88 -13.29
N ASN A 73 -2.72 -11.90 -12.80
CA ASN A 73 -3.56 -11.01 -13.62
C ASN A 73 -2.86 -9.69 -14.00
N GLY A 74 -1.54 -9.58 -13.82
CA GLY A 74 -0.75 -8.46 -14.30
C GLY A 74 -0.76 -7.22 -13.41
N ILE A 75 -1.19 -7.32 -12.16
CA ILE A 75 -0.95 -6.25 -11.17
C ILE A 75 0.54 -6.16 -10.91
N ASN A 76 1.09 -4.96 -11.01
CA ASN A 76 2.53 -4.74 -10.97
C ASN A 76 3.10 -4.79 -9.55
N ARG A 77 2.32 -4.32 -8.56
CA ARG A 77 2.78 -4.27 -7.16
C ARG A 77 1.63 -4.49 -6.19
N ILE A 78 1.92 -5.20 -5.12
CA ILE A 78 1.00 -5.47 -4.02
C ILE A 78 1.54 -4.84 -2.75
N ILE A 79 0.68 -4.13 -2.04
CA ILE A 79 1.01 -3.53 -0.74
C ILE A 79 0.44 -4.41 0.36
N LEU A 80 1.31 -4.84 1.26
CA LEU A 80 0.98 -5.63 2.43
C LEU A 80 1.14 -4.75 3.68
N GLY A 81 0.06 -4.55 4.43
CA GLY A 81 0.06 -3.81 5.69
C GLY A 81 -0.29 -4.73 6.87
N THR A 82 -1.48 -4.63 7.40
CA THR A 82 -1.95 -5.33 8.61
C THR A 82 -1.58 -6.81 8.71
N LYS A 83 -1.53 -7.55 7.58
CA LYS A 83 -1.18 -8.98 7.61
C LYS A 83 0.25 -9.19 8.09
N VAL A 84 1.20 -8.44 7.55
CA VAL A 84 2.62 -8.59 7.86
C VAL A 84 3.00 -7.93 9.19
N LEU A 85 2.24 -6.94 9.65
CA LEU A 85 2.38 -6.38 10.99
C LEU A 85 2.03 -7.40 12.08
N LYS A 86 1.05 -8.27 11.83
CA LYS A 86 0.63 -9.33 12.76
C LYS A 86 1.44 -10.60 12.64
N ASP A 87 1.90 -10.90 11.45
CA ASP A 87 2.55 -12.16 11.08
C ASP A 87 3.60 -11.87 10.01
N ARG A 88 4.78 -11.45 10.45
CA ARG A 88 5.88 -11.12 9.53
C ARG A 88 6.38 -12.34 8.75
N GLU A 89 6.19 -13.55 9.29
CA GLU A 89 6.60 -14.80 8.63
C GLU A 89 5.75 -15.11 7.40
N PHE A 90 4.58 -14.47 7.25
CA PHE A 90 3.75 -14.59 6.05
C PHE A 90 4.55 -14.31 4.77
N ILE A 91 5.54 -13.41 4.81
CA ILE A 91 6.39 -13.10 3.66
C ILE A 91 7.17 -14.32 3.16
N LEU A 92 7.51 -15.26 4.05
CA LEU A 92 8.25 -16.48 3.72
C LEU A 92 7.40 -17.46 2.91
N SER A 93 6.08 -17.38 3.01
CA SER A 93 5.16 -18.20 2.21
C SER A 93 5.05 -17.76 0.74
N ILE A 94 5.56 -16.56 0.42
CA ILE A 94 5.53 -15.97 -0.92
C ILE A 94 6.86 -16.32 -1.63
N ASP A 95 6.76 -16.74 -2.90
CA ASP A 95 7.93 -17.03 -3.71
C ASP A 95 8.91 -15.85 -3.75
N GLN A 96 10.20 -16.14 -3.61
CA GLN A 96 11.24 -15.11 -3.53
C GLN A 96 11.25 -14.18 -4.76
N ALA A 97 11.00 -14.74 -5.95
CA ALA A 97 10.94 -13.93 -7.18
C ALA A 97 9.74 -12.95 -7.17
N GLN A 98 8.64 -13.34 -6.53
CA GLN A 98 7.45 -12.49 -6.42
C GLN A 98 7.61 -11.37 -5.39
N ARG A 99 8.51 -11.53 -4.39
CA ARG A 99 8.71 -10.51 -3.32
C ARG A 99 9.15 -9.17 -3.86
N LYS A 100 9.83 -9.10 -5.01
CA LYS A 100 10.17 -7.86 -5.72
C LYS A 100 8.95 -7.06 -6.18
N SER A 101 7.81 -7.73 -6.33
CA SER A 101 6.53 -7.09 -6.66
C SER A 101 5.70 -6.74 -5.42
N LEU A 102 6.31 -6.79 -4.24
CA LEU A 102 5.64 -6.42 -2.99
C LEU A 102 6.19 -5.12 -2.45
N ALA A 103 5.33 -4.41 -1.72
CA ALA A 103 5.69 -3.31 -0.85
C ALA A 103 5.10 -3.56 0.54
N ILE A 104 5.81 -3.14 1.58
CA ILE A 104 5.31 -3.21 2.96
C ILE A 104 4.80 -1.83 3.35
N ASP A 105 3.54 -1.75 3.77
CA ASP A 105 2.97 -0.53 4.32
C ASP A 105 3.30 -0.42 5.81
N ILE A 106 3.98 0.66 6.15
CA ILE A 106 4.36 1.03 7.52
C ILE A 106 3.48 2.20 7.94
N ALA A 107 2.44 1.92 8.71
CA ALA A 107 1.66 2.96 9.34
C ALA A 107 2.39 3.44 10.61
N ILE A 108 2.59 4.74 10.73
CA ILE A 108 3.24 5.36 11.90
C ILE A 108 2.28 6.34 12.59
N LYS A 109 2.38 6.36 13.91
CA LYS A 109 1.71 7.32 14.77
C LYS A 109 2.68 7.79 15.83
N ASP A 110 2.88 9.09 15.94
CA ASP A 110 3.82 9.68 16.88
C ASP A 110 5.25 9.08 16.79
N GLY A 111 5.68 8.70 15.58
CA GLY A 111 6.98 8.08 15.33
C GLY A 111 7.11 6.61 15.72
N GLN A 112 6.00 5.93 16.04
CA GLN A 112 5.95 4.51 16.40
C GLN A 112 5.12 3.73 15.38
N LEU A 113 5.44 2.42 15.21
CA LEU A 113 4.61 1.54 14.38
C LEU A 113 3.19 1.48 14.94
N ALA A 114 2.22 1.75 14.06
CA ALA A 114 0.81 1.60 14.38
C ALA A 114 0.33 0.21 13.99
N GLY A 115 -0.22 -0.52 14.97
CA GLY A 115 -0.82 -1.84 14.78
C GLY A 115 -2.27 -1.79 14.28
N ASP A 116 -2.99 -2.88 14.51
CA ASP A 116 -4.39 -3.07 14.12
C ASP A 116 -5.28 -2.01 14.77
N GLY A 117 -6.08 -1.33 13.95
CA GLY A 117 -6.95 -0.24 14.44
C GLY A 117 -6.21 1.03 14.84
N TRP A 118 -4.95 1.18 14.44
CA TRP A 118 -4.11 2.35 14.74
C TRP A 118 -3.70 2.47 16.21
N GLU A 119 -3.69 1.34 16.91
CA GLU A 119 -3.12 1.26 18.25
C GLU A 119 -1.60 1.08 18.15
N THR A 120 -0.86 1.88 18.91
CA THR A 120 0.60 1.77 18.99
C THR A 120 1.00 0.46 19.67
N THR A 121 1.80 -0.36 19.00
CA THR A 121 2.39 -1.55 19.62
C THR A 121 3.70 -1.17 20.27
N ALA A 122 3.68 -1.04 21.59
CA ALA A 122 4.75 -0.48 22.42
C ALA A 122 6.10 -1.22 22.38
N ASN A 123 6.29 -2.28 21.60
CA ASN A 123 7.49 -3.12 21.62
C ASN A 123 8.06 -3.49 20.23
N ASN A 124 7.57 -2.94 19.13
CA ASN A 124 8.16 -3.23 17.82
C ASN A 124 9.12 -2.09 17.45
N ASP A 125 10.41 -2.36 17.48
CA ASP A 125 11.40 -1.49 16.89
C ASP A 125 11.16 -1.42 15.38
N VAL A 126 11.00 -0.20 14.85
CA VAL A 126 10.80 0.06 13.43
C VAL A 126 11.99 -0.46 12.62
N GLY A 127 13.22 -0.30 13.16
CA GLY A 127 14.43 -0.79 12.53
C GLY A 127 14.43 -2.31 12.40
N ASP A 128 14.18 -3.05 13.48
CA ASP A 128 14.09 -4.52 13.44
C ASP A 128 13.01 -5.01 12.46
N PHE A 129 11.90 -4.29 12.34
CA PHE A 129 10.83 -4.61 11.40
C PHE A 129 11.29 -4.43 9.95
N ILE A 130 11.90 -3.32 9.63
CA ILE A 130 12.42 -3.01 8.30
C ILE A 130 13.50 -4.00 7.91
N ASP A 131 14.50 -4.20 8.78
CA ASP A 131 15.61 -5.13 8.56
C ASP A 131 15.13 -6.53 8.24
N TYR A 132 14.12 -7.01 8.97
CA TYR A 132 13.54 -8.34 8.70
C TYR A 132 13.02 -8.46 7.27
N PHE A 133 12.29 -7.47 6.76
CA PHE A 133 11.73 -7.51 5.42
C PHE A 133 12.80 -7.32 4.33
N GLU A 134 13.77 -6.43 4.52
CA GLU A 134 14.89 -6.25 3.59
C GLU A 134 15.71 -7.53 3.45
N GLN A 135 16.06 -8.19 4.57
CA GLN A 135 16.77 -9.48 4.56
C GLN A 135 15.98 -10.59 3.86
N ASN A 136 14.65 -10.48 3.80
CA ASN A 136 13.78 -11.41 3.10
C ASN A 136 13.40 -10.98 1.67
N GLY A 137 14.10 -9.99 1.09
CA GLY A 137 14.00 -9.61 -0.32
C GLY A 137 12.88 -8.64 -0.64
N ILE A 138 12.42 -7.88 0.35
CA ILE A 138 11.57 -6.70 0.12
C ILE A 138 12.46 -5.50 -0.20
N GLU A 139 12.16 -4.82 -1.30
CA GLU A 139 12.93 -3.69 -1.82
C GLU A 139 12.14 -2.38 -1.74
N LEU A 140 10.94 -2.40 -1.12
CA LEU A 140 10.07 -1.23 -1.10
C LEU A 140 9.20 -1.15 0.14
N PHE A 141 9.18 0.03 0.74
CA PHE A 141 8.27 0.40 1.80
C PHE A 141 7.37 1.57 1.38
N VAL A 142 6.15 1.56 1.88
CA VAL A 142 5.22 2.70 1.82
C VAL A 142 4.99 3.16 3.25
N VAL A 143 5.21 4.43 3.54
CA VAL A 143 5.00 4.98 4.87
C VAL A 143 3.77 5.86 4.88
N THR A 144 2.87 5.58 5.82
CA THR A 144 1.65 6.35 6.07
C THR A 144 1.73 6.96 7.47
N ASP A 145 1.86 8.28 7.58
CA ASP A 145 1.73 8.98 8.87
C ASP A 145 0.24 9.21 9.17
N ILE A 146 -0.26 8.43 10.13
CA ILE A 146 -1.69 8.46 10.52
C ILE A 146 -2.13 9.83 11.03
N ASN A 147 -1.23 10.58 11.67
CA ASN A 147 -1.55 11.92 12.19
C ASN A 147 -1.77 12.95 11.08
N GLN A 148 -1.20 12.71 9.90
CA GLN A 148 -1.30 13.60 8.74
C GLN A 148 -2.30 13.10 7.69
N ASP A 149 -2.66 11.78 7.75
CA ASP A 149 -3.54 11.20 6.74
C ASP A 149 -4.91 11.90 6.70
N GLY A 150 -5.25 12.44 5.55
CA GLY A 150 -6.49 13.17 5.31
C GLY A 150 -6.55 14.58 5.90
N MET A 151 -5.48 15.13 6.46
CA MET A 151 -5.47 16.46 7.09
C MET A 151 -5.15 17.60 6.12
N MET A 152 -4.73 17.33 4.88
CA MET A 152 -4.33 18.33 3.86
C MET A 152 -3.19 19.26 4.35
N GLN A 153 -2.31 18.77 5.20
CA GLN A 153 -1.21 19.55 5.81
C GLN A 153 0.16 19.14 5.24
N GLY A 154 0.16 18.24 4.24
CA GLY A 154 1.38 17.69 3.67
C GLY A 154 2.02 16.62 4.56
N ILE A 155 3.26 16.29 4.25
CA ILE A 155 4.02 15.21 4.90
C ILE A 155 4.70 15.77 6.16
N ASN A 156 4.67 15.03 7.26
CA ASN A 156 5.51 15.30 8.42
C ASN A 156 6.95 14.82 8.15
N SER A 157 7.82 15.73 7.70
CA SER A 157 9.20 15.41 7.34
C SER A 157 9.99 14.80 8.50
N GLU A 158 9.78 15.27 9.75
CA GLU A 158 10.50 14.76 10.91
C GLU A 158 10.20 13.27 11.20
N SER A 159 8.92 12.87 11.06
CA SER A 159 8.53 11.47 11.24
C SER A 159 9.13 10.57 10.15
N ILE A 160 9.22 11.08 8.92
CA ILE A 160 9.78 10.31 7.79
C ILE A 160 11.29 10.23 7.87
N GLU A 161 11.98 11.32 8.23
CA GLU A 161 13.43 11.34 8.40
C GLU A 161 13.91 10.28 9.40
N LYS A 162 13.19 10.10 10.51
CA LYS A 162 13.48 9.04 11.49
C LYS A 162 13.39 7.63 10.92
N ILE A 163 12.46 7.40 9.99
CA ILE A 163 12.30 6.09 9.34
C ILE A 163 13.36 5.88 8.27
N LEU A 164 13.73 6.94 7.54
CA LEU A 164 14.79 6.89 6.53
C LEU A 164 16.15 6.46 7.10
N GLU A 165 16.39 6.66 8.40
CA GLU A 165 17.61 6.16 9.06
C GLU A 165 17.70 4.63 9.07
N PHE A 166 16.57 3.93 8.99
CA PHE A 166 16.50 2.47 9.03
C PHE A 166 16.33 1.82 7.65
N ILE A 167 15.87 2.56 6.64
CA ILE A 167 15.57 2.00 5.31
C ILE A 167 16.79 2.12 4.41
N SER A 168 17.27 0.98 3.88
CA SER A 168 18.36 0.94 2.89
C SER A 168 17.85 0.89 1.44
N CYS A 169 16.55 0.68 1.24
CA CYS A 169 15.91 0.52 -0.06
C CYS A 169 14.95 1.69 -0.39
N LEU A 170 14.00 1.49 -1.32
CA LEU A 170 13.09 2.54 -1.75
C LEU A 170 11.99 2.82 -0.73
N LEU A 171 11.77 4.09 -0.43
CA LEU A 171 10.65 4.57 0.37
C LEU A 171 9.69 5.39 -0.50
N TYR A 172 8.39 5.11 -0.39
CA TYR A 172 7.33 5.98 -0.85
C TYR A 172 6.48 6.45 0.32
N THR A 173 6.12 7.72 0.30
CA THR A 173 5.06 8.22 1.18
C THR A 173 3.72 8.04 0.47
N SER A 174 2.70 7.59 1.20
CA SER A 174 1.34 7.54 0.65
C SER A 174 0.79 8.97 0.61
N PRO A 175 0.60 9.58 -0.58
CA PRO A 175 -0.13 10.83 -0.66
C PRO A 175 -1.59 10.56 -0.28
N SER A 176 -2.14 11.36 0.64
CA SER A 176 -3.58 11.34 0.85
C SER A 176 -4.28 11.79 -0.44
N PRO A 177 -5.34 11.09 -0.90
CA PRO A 177 -6.11 11.53 -2.07
C PRO A 177 -6.74 12.93 -1.90
N ARG A 178 -6.63 13.53 -0.72
CA ARG A 178 -7.14 14.87 -0.39
C ARG A 178 -6.08 15.96 -0.48
N ASP A 179 -4.81 15.59 -0.70
CA ASP A 179 -3.70 16.54 -0.78
C ASP A 179 -3.53 17.12 -2.18
N ASP A 180 -4.23 16.57 -3.18
CA ASP A 180 -4.27 17.11 -4.54
C ASP A 180 -5.54 17.96 -4.72
N PRO A 181 -5.43 19.28 -4.94
CA PRO A 181 -6.58 20.09 -5.34
C PRO A 181 -7.01 19.66 -6.74
N LEU A 182 -8.20 19.08 -6.83
CA LEU A 182 -8.90 18.78 -8.08
C LEU A 182 -9.25 20.07 -8.83
#